data_f0e1fd2110e433530664ac68da322b85
#
_entry.id   f0e1fd2110e433530664ac68da322b85
#
_cell.length_a   1.000
_cell.length_b   1.000
_cell.length_c   1.000
_cell.angle_alpha   90.00
_cell.angle_beta   90.00
_cell.angle_gamma   90.00
#
_symmetry.space_group_name_H-M   'P 1'
#
loop_
_entity.id
_entity.type
_entity.pdbx_description
1 polymer ?
#
loop_
_entity_poly.entity_id
_entity_poly.type
_entity_poly.pdbx_seq_one_letter_code
_entity_poly.pdbx_strand_id
1 'polypeptide(L)'
;MRAWTGPAILSFGFRPFFSLAGLWAALAMAVWVAMLSGRTVLPTGFDPIGWHAHEFLFGYLGAVMAGFLLTAVPNWTGSLPLVGWPLAGLVALWVIGRVAVAVSAHLPTLSVALADLAFPAALAGFLAREILAGRNWKNLPVLALLTGWAVANALFHWEATQGGAPAQGIGLRIGLAVAVMLIALIGGRIVPSFTRNWLAQRGSARLPVPFGRADGAVLALTGVTLALWVLGPDHMLSAMACGLAGLAHLWRLSRWQGQPTGTEAPAWVLHAVA
;
A
#
# COMPACT_ATOMS: atom_id res chain seq x y z
N MET A 1 -21.05 18.59 -2.76
CA MET A 1 -20.02 18.38 -1.71
C MET A 1 -20.64 18.74 -0.36
N ARG A 2 -20.65 17.85 0.63
CA ARG A 2 -20.86 18.30 2.01
C ARG A 2 -19.65 19.17 2.36
N ALA A 3 -19.84 20.48 2.52
CA ALA A 3 -18.81 21.39 2.94
C ALA A 3 -18.41 21.02 4.38
N TRP A 4 -17.23 20.43 4.56
CA TRP A 4 -16.64 20.24 5.88
C TRP A 4 -16.16 21.60 6.39
N THR A 5 -16.70 22.06 7.50
CA THR A 5 -16.38 23.35 8.12
C THR A 5 -15.39 23.24 9.30
N GLY A 6 -14.98 22.02 9.64
CA GLY A 6 -14.01 21.75 10.71
C GLY A 6 -12.54 21.84 10.24
N PRO A 7 -11.58 21.28 11.02
CA PRO A 7 -10.16 21.35 10.71
C PRO A 7 -9.82 20.86 9.29
N ALA A 8 -9.01 21.62 8.56
CA ALA A 8 -8.62 21.34 7.19
C ALA A 8 -7.95 19.98 7.00
N ILE A 9 -7.26 19.47 8.01
CA ILE A 9 -6.60 18.15 7.99
C ILE A 9 -7.62 17.00 7.79
N LEU A 10 -8.87 17.16 8.21
CA LEU A 10 -9.94 16.17 8.10
C LEU A 10 -10.85 16.39 6.88
N SER A 11 -10.48 17.26 5.95
CA SER A 11 -11.28 17.54 4.76
C SER A 11 -11.14 16.52 3.63
N PHE A 12 -10.05 15.75 3.59
CA PHE A 12 -9.77 14.69 2.61
C PHE A 12 -8.88 13.63 3.21
N GLY A 13 -9.07 12.36 2.84
CA GLY A 13 -8.34 11.22 3.38
C GLY A 13 -6.82 11.31 3.21
N PHE A 14 -6.33 11.84 2.09
CA PHE A 14 -4.89 11.97 1.84
C PHE A 14 -4.20 12.92 2.81
N ARG A 15 -4.89 13.96 3.31
CA ARG A 15 -4.26 14.97 4.17
C ARG A 15 -3.70 14.38 5.47
N PRO A 16 -4.51 13.73 6.34
CA PRO A 16 -3.98 13.15 7.56
C PRO A 16 -3.06 11.95 7.25
N PHE A 17 -3.44 11.07 6.33
CA PHE A 17 -2.72 9.83 6.14
C PHE A 17 -1.36 9.99 5.47
N PHE A 18 -1.20 10.86 4.47
CA PHE A 18 0.13 11.11 3.89
C PHE A 18 1.05 11.87 4.84
N SER A 19 0.49 12.81 5.63
CA SER A 19 1.27 13.51 6.66
C SER A 19 1.75 12.54 7.75
N LEU A 20 0.86 11.66 8.23
CA LEU A 20 1.19 10.65 9.22
C LEU A 20 2.13 9.58 8.66
N ALA A 21 1.98 9.17 7.41
CA ALA A 21 2.89 8.24 6.75
C ALA A 21 4.32 8.80 6.70
N GLY A 22 4.49 10.04 6.25
CA GLY A 22 5.81 10.68 6.21
C GLY A 22 6.44 10.82 7.59
N LEU A 23 5.66 11.28 8.56
CA LEU A 23 6.12 11.39 9.95
C LEU A 23 6.49 10.01 10.52
N TRP A 24 5.64 9.00 10.31
CA TRP A 24 5.87 7.65 10.80
C TRP A 24 7.09 6.99 10.15
N ALA A 25 7.29 7.16 8.85
CA ALA A 25 8.48 6.65 8.17
C ALA A 25 9.76 7.20 8.79
N ALA A 26 9.82 8.52 9.07
CA ALA A 26 10.97 9.15 9.69
C ALA A 26 11.16 8.66 11.15
N LEU A 27 10.09 8.63 11.94
CA LEU A 27 10.14 8.21 13.34
C LEU A 27 10.49 6.72 13.48
N ALA A 28 9.81 5.85 12.72
CA ALA A 28 10.04 4.40 12.78
C ALA A 28 11.47 4.04 12.33
N MET A 29 12.00 4.74 11.30
CA MET A 29 13.39 4.55 10.89
C MET A 29 14.36 4.97 12.00
N ALA A 30 14.15 6.13 12.62
CA ALA A 30 15.02 6.61 13.69
C ALA A 30 15.00 5.66 14.90
N VAL A 31 13.82 5.19 15.30
CA VAL A 31 13.65 4.22 16.38
C VAL A 31 14.33 2.90 16.04
N TRP A 32 14.14 2.39 14.82
CA TRP A 32 14.77 1.13 14.38
C TRP A 32 16.29 1.20 14.40
N VAL A 33 16.89 2.27 13.87
CA VAL A 33 18.34 2.49 13.93
C VAL A 33 18.84 2.57 15.37
N ALA A 34 18.09 3.23 16.26
CA ALA A 34 18.42 3.29 17.68
C ALA A 34 18.34 1.91 18.36
N MET A 35 17.36 1.07 18.01
CA MET A 35 17.26 -0.32 18.49
C MET A 35 18.46 -1.16 18.01
N LEU A 36 18.81 -1.08 16.72
CA LEU A 36 19.96 -1.82 16.16
C LEU A 36 21.30 -1.39 16.76
N SER A 37 21.44 -0.11 17.11
CA SER A 37 22.65 0.42 17.74
C SER A 37 22.70 0.19 19.26
N GLY A 38 21.71 -0.46 19.84
CA GLY A 38 21.62 -0.69 21.30
C GLY A 38 21.35 0.57 22.12
N ARG A 39 21.01 1.71 21.49
CA ARG A 39 20.76 2.99 22.19
C ARG A 39 19.38 3.04 22.82
N THR A 40 18.44 2.25 22.35
CA THR A 40 17.10 2.18 22.93
C THR A 40 16.57 0.74 22.87
N VAL A 41 15.69 0.44 23.82
CA VAL A 41 14.92 -0.81 23.86
C VAL A 41 13.45 -0.42 23.83
N LEU A 42 12.80 -0.71 22.72
CA LEU A 42 11.37 -0.51 22.63
C LEU A 42 10.66 -1.65 23.38
N PRO A 43 9.63 -1.38 24.20
CA PRO A 43 8.89 -2.44 24.90
C PRO A 43 7.91 -3.18 23.96
N THR A 44 8.45 -3.67 22.88
CA THR A 44 7.73 -4.47 21.85
C THR A 44 8.04 -5.95 21.99
N GLY A 45 7.07 -6.80 21.66
CA GLY A 45 7.25 -8.25 21.59
C GLY A 45 7.96 -8.72 20.32
N PHE A 46 8.30 -7.80 19.39
CA PHE A 46 9.03 -8.10 18.17
C PHE A 46 10.53 -7.82 18.33
N ASP A 47 11.37 -8.62 17.68
CA ASP A 47 12.78 -8.27 17.48
C ASP A 47 12.91 -7.01 16.60
N PRO A 48 14.06 -6.32 16.59
CA PRO A 48 14.21 -5.07 15.84
C PRO A 48 13.93 -5.20 14.34
N ILE A 49 14.26 -6.34 13.71
CA ILE A 49 14.03 -6.57 12.29
C ILE A 49 12.54 -6.83 12.04
N GLY A 50 11.90 -7.66 12.88
CA GLY A 50 10.47 -7.93 12.83
C GLY A 50 9.65 -6.67 13.05
N TRP A 51 10.00 -5.85 14.03
CA TRP A 51 9.33 -4.58 14.28
C TRP A 51 9.45 -3.63 13.08
N HIS A 52 10.64 -3.47 12.51
CA HIS A 52 10.85 -2.65 11.33
C HIS A 52 10.03 -3.14 10.14
N ALA A 53 10.09 -4.44 9.84
CA ALA A 53 9.35 -5.04 8.74
C ALA A 53 7.84 -4.80 8.88
N HIS A 54 7.30 -4.97 10.10
CA HIS A 54 5.90 -4.73 10.41
C HIS A 54 5.53 -3.25 10.22
N GLU A 55 6.29 -2.34 10.83
CA GLU A 55 5.96 -0.93 10.83
C GLU A 55 6.07 -0.26 9.46
N PHE A 56 6.99 -0.74 8.60
CA PHE A 56 7.07 -0.22 7.24
C PHE A 56 6.02 -0.83 6.32
N LEU A 57 5.76 -2.14 6.43
CA LEU A 57 4.79 -2.79 5.54
C LEU A 57 3.34 -2.53 5.98
N PHE A 58 3.02 -2.68 7.27
CA PHE A 58 1.65 -2.57 7.78
C PHE A 58 1.35 -1.20 8.39
N GLY A 59 2.33 -0.54 8.98
CA GLY A 59 2.19 0.81 9.53
C GLY A 59 2.24 1.90 8.45
N TYR A 60 3.43 2.13 7.90
CA TYR A 60 3.68 3.19 6.93
C TYR A 60 2.91 3.00 5.63
N LEU A 61 3.09 1.86 4.95
CA LEU A 61 2.40 1.58 3.69
C LEU A 61 0.88 1.54 3.89
N GLY A 62 0.38 1.07 5.05
CA GLY A 62 -1.04 1.12 5.40
C GLY A 62 -1.60 2.54 5.39
N ALA A 63 -0.88 3.50 5.96
CA ALA A 63 -1.27 4.90 5.92
C ALA A 63 -1.22 5.46 4.48
N VAL A 64 -0.18 5.13 3.70
CA VAL A 64 -0.09 5.53 2.28
C VAL A 64 -1.28 4.98 1.49
N MET A 65 -1.60 3.69 1.65
CA MET A 65 -2.76 3.06 1.00
C MET A 65 -4.08 3.73 1.39
N ALA A 66 -4.28 4.03 2.68
CA ALA A 66 -5.48 4.71 3.13
C ALA A 66 -5.60 6.12 2.52
N GLY A 67 -4.54 6.91 2.57
CA GLY A 67 -4.52 8.26 1.97
C GLY A 67 -4.89 8.24 0.49
N PHE A 68 -4.33 7.28 -0.24
CA PHE A 68 -4.63 7.09 -1.65
C PHE A 68 -6.07 6.59 -1.88
N LEU A 69 -6.47 5.47 -1.26
CA LEU A 69 -7.74 4.81 -1.54
C LEU A 69 -8.95 5.64 -1.09
N LEU A 70 -8.87 6.34 0.05
CA LEU A 70 -9.92 7.25 0.51
C LEU A 70 -10.11 8.47 -0.42
N THR A 71 -9.12 8.76 -1.26
CA THR A 71 -9.21 9.82 -2.28
C THR A 71 -9.65 9.27 -3.63
N ALA A 72 -9.13 8.12 -4.03
CA ALA A 72 -9.36 7.54 -5.34
C ALA A 72 -10.73 6.87 -5.47
N VAL A 73 -11.17 6.12 -4.44
CA VAL A 73 -12.42 5.35 -4.48
C VAL A 73 -13.66 6.24 -4.68
N PRO A 74 -13.83 7.37 -3.98
CA PRO A 74 -14.92 8.30 -4.27
C PRO A 74 -14.97 8.76 -5.73
N ASN A 75 -13.82 9.04 -6.32
CA ASN A 75 -13.73 9.42 -7.74
C ASN A 75 -14.12 8.27 -8.68
N TRP A 76 -13.84 7.02 -8.30
CA TRP A 76 -14.15 5.84 -9.12
C TRP A 76 -15.62 5.42 -9.01
N THR A 77 -16.25 5.66 -7.87
CA THR A 77 -17.62 5.23 -7.56
C THR A 77 -18.66 6.35 -7.69
N GLY A 78 -18.20 7.61 -7.81
CA GLY A 78 -19.08 8.77 -7.76
C GLY A 78 -19.61 9.08 -6.36
N SER A 79 -19.06 8.45 -5.32
CA SER A 79 -19.48 8.66 -3.93
C SER A 79 -18.86 9.91 -3.32
N LEU A 80 -19.34 10.30 -2.14
CA LEU A 80 -18.77 11.41 -1.39
C LEU A 80 -17.51 10.95 -0.64
N PRO A 81 -16.46 11.79 -0.55
CA PRO A 81 -15.27 11.47 0.21
C PRO A 81 -15.56 11.33 1.71
N LEU A 82 -14.81 10.46 2.37
CA LEU A 82 -14.81 10.33 3.82
C LEU A 82 -14.11 11.54 4.43
N VAL A 83 -14.86 12.34 5.22
CA VAL A 83 -14.38 13.59 5.83
C VAL A 83 -14.83 13.70 7.29
N GLY A 84 -14.17 14.56 8.04
CA GLY A 84 -14.58 14.90 9.41
C GLY A 84 -14.33 13.79 10.42
N TRP A 85 -15.26 13.61 11.36
CA TRP A 85 -15.11 12.68 12.48
C TRP A 85 -14.97 11.21 12.08
N PRO A 86 -15.65 10.69 11.05
CA PRO A 86 -15.40 9.33 10.58
C PRO A 86 -13.95 9.13 10.07
N LEU A 87 -13.39 10.14 9.39
CA LEU A 87 -11.97 10.12 8.99
C LEU A 87 -11.05 10.17 10.21
N ALA A 88 -11.36 11.01 11.21
CA ALA A 88 -10.61 11.06 12.46
C ALA A 88 -10.66 9.71 13.21
N GLY A 89 -11.79 9.02 13.21
CA GLY A 89 -11.93 7.68 13.78
C GLY A 89 -11.00 6.66 13.10
N LEU A 90 -10.89 6.71 11.77
CA LEU A 90 -9.99 5.82 11.04
C LEU A 90 -8.51 6.14 11.33
N VAL A 91 -8.17 7.43 11.46
CA VAL A 91 -6.83 7.87 11.91
C VAL A 91 -6.54 7.37 13.32
N ALA A 92 -7.50 7.47 14.24
CA ALA A 92 -7.34 6.98 15.61
C ALA A 92 -7.09 5.47 15.66
N LEU A 93 -7.81 4.68 14.87
CA LEU A 93 -7.56 3.23 14.76
C LEU A 93 -6.14 2.94 14.29
N TRP A 94 -5.65 3.67 13.29
CA TRP A 94 -4.27 3.52 12.84
C TRP A 94 -3.26 3.84 13.95
N VAL A 95 -3.42 4.96 14.65
CA VAL A 95 -2.54 5.36 15.77
C VAL A 95 -2.57 4.32 16.90
N ILE A 96 -3.76 3.83 17.26
CA ILE A 96 -3.92 2.80 18.30
C ILE A 96 -3.12 1.53 17.93
N GLY A 97 -3.18 1.09 16.68
CA GLY A 97 -2.38 -0.02 16.20
C GLY A 97 -0.87 0.23 16.36
N ARG A 98 -0.40 1.42 15.98
CA ARG A 98 1.05 1.77 16.13
C ARG A 98 1.49 1.74 17.59
N VAL A 99 0.68 2.32 18.47
CA VAL A 99 0.97 2.31 19.91
C VAL A 99 0.93 0.88 20.47
N ALA A 100 -0.10 0.09 20.12
CA ALA A 100 -0.22 -1.29 20.61
C ALA A 100 0.98 -2.15 20.21
N VAL A 101 1.47 -2.03 18.98
CA VAL A 101 2.67 -2.74 18.50
C VAL A 101 3.93 -2.27 19.22
N ALA A 102 4.06 -0.96 19.47
CA ALA A 102 5.24 -0.40 20.14
C ALA A 102 5.37 -0.85 21.60
N VAL A 103 4.24 -1.11 22.28
CA VAL A 103 4.22 -1.55 23.70
C VAL A 103 3.78 -3.00 23.86
N SER A 104 3.85 -3.79 22.79
CA SER A 104 3.28 -5.14 22.73
C SER A 104 3.88 -6.14 23.73
N ALA A 105 5.08 -5.89 24.26
CA ALA A 105 5.65 -6.71 25.32
C ALA A 105 4.82 -6.68 26.63
N HIS A 106 3.99 -5.66 26.82
CA HIS A 106 3.16 -5.48 28.02
C HIS A 106 1.67 -5.82 27.81
N LEU A 107 1.30 -6.23 26.59
CA LEU A 107 -0.09 -6.50 26.22
C LEU A 107 -0.29 -7.97 25.81
N PRO A 108 -1.49 -8.52 26.03
CA PRO A 108 -1.84 -9.82 25.46
C PRO A 108 -1.72 -9.77 23.92
N THR A 109 -1.09 -10.78 23.33
CA THR A 109 -0.81 -10.84 21.89
C THR A 109 -2.07 -10.68 21.03
N LEU A 110 -3.18 -11.29 21.44
CA LEU A 110 -4.46 -11.13 20.75
C LEU A 110 -4.96 -9.69 20.76
N SER A 111 -4.79 -8.98 21.89
CA SER A 111 -5.21 -7.57 22.01
C SER A 111 -4.40 -6.67 21.08
N VAL A 112 -3.08 -6.92 20.93
CA VAL A 112 -2.21 -6.22 19.98
C VAL A 112 -2.67 -6.46 18.55
N ALA A 113 -2.89 -7.72 18.19
CA ALA A 113 -3.35 -8.09 16.85
C ALA A 113 -4.71 -7.45 16.51
N LEU A 114 -5.68 -7.50 17.43
CA LEU A 114 -7.00 -6.89 17.23
C LEU A 114 -6.92 -5.36 17.09
N ALA A 115 -6.10 -4.70 17.90
CA ALA A 115 -5.91 -3.25 17.84
C ALA A 115 -5.28 -2.82 16.50
N ASP A 116 -4.31 -3.59 16.02
CA ASP A 116 -3.63 -3.29 14.76
C ASP A 116 -4.51 -3.64 13.53
N LEU A 117 -5.20 -4.76 13.55
CA LEU A 117 -6.09 -5.20 12.47
C LEU A 117 -7.39 -4.40 12.38
N ALA A 118 -7.78 -3.65 13.41
CA ALA A 118 -8.98 -2.81 13.39
C ALA A 118 -8.94 -1.76 12.27
N PHE A 119 -7.77 -1.16 12.05
CA PHE A 119 -7.58 -0.17 11.00
C PHE A 119 -7.77 -0.76 9.59
N PRO A 120 -7.02 -1.79 9.14
CA PRO A 120 -7.21 -2.37 7.81
C PRO A 120 -8.60 -2.97 7.61
N ALA A 121 -9.23 -3.54 8.64
CA ALA A 121 -10.60 -4.02 8.57
C ALA A 121 -11.61 -2.90 8.34
N ALA A 122 -11.49 -1.78 9.08
CA ALA A 122 -12.34 -0.61 8.89
C ALA A 122 -12.15 0.02 7.49
N LEU A 123 -10.91 0.12 7.01
CA LEU A 123 -10.59 0.61 5.67
C LEU A 123 -11.20 -0.30 4.59
N ALA A 124 -11.03 -1.61 4.70
CA ALA A 124 -11.60 -2.57 3.75
C ALA A 124 -13.14 -2.54 3.78
N GLY A 125 -13.75 -2.43 4.96
CA GLY A 125 -15.19 -2.26 5.11
C GLY A 125 -15.72 -1.01 4.44
N PHE A 126 -15.03 0.13 4.59
CA PHE A 126 -15.37 1.35 3.88
C PHE A 126 -15.29 1.17 2.36
N LEU A 127 -14.18 0.63 1.85
CA LEU A 127 -14.01 0.39 0.41
C LEU A 127 -15.06 -0.57 -0.13
N ALA A 128 -15.35 -1.66 0.59
CA ALA A 128 -16.38 -2.63 0.21
C ALA A 128 -17.73 -1.93 0.06
N ARG A 129 -18.13 -1.12 1.04
CA ARG A 129 -19.39 -0.34 0.98
C ARG A 129 -19.45 0.54 -0.26
N GLU A 130 -18.41 1.31 -0.54
CA GLU A 130 -18.39 2.26 -1.67
C GLU A 130 -18.40 1.53 -3.03
N ILE A 131 -17.63 0.45 -3.17
CA ILE A 131 -17.56 -0.34 -4.41
C ILE A 131 -18.87 -1.07 -4.67
N LEU A 132 -19.50 -1.65 -3.64
CA LEU A 132 -20.77 -2.36 -3.77
C LEU A 132 -21.93 -1.40 -4.04
N ALA A 133 -22.03 -0.28 -3.30
CA ALA A 133 -23.06 0.73 -3.49
C ALA A 133 -22.96 1.39 -4.88
N GLY A 134 -21.74 1.68 -5.33
CA GLY A 134 -21.48 2.25 -6.66
C GLY A 134 -21.50 1.22 -7.80
N ARG A 135 -21.75 -0.06 -7.52
CA ARG A 135 -21.68 -1.19 -8.49
C ARG A 135 -20.40 -1.18 -9.34
N ASN A 136 -19.30 -0.73 -8.74
CA ASN A 136 -18.03 -0.56 -9.45
C ASN A 136 -17.16 -1.83 -9.40
N TRP A 137 -17.63 -2.88 -10.05
CA TRP A 137 -17.01 -4.20 -10.07
C TRP A 137 -15.58 -4.22 -10.60
N LYS A 138 -15.20 -3.22 -11.40
CA LYS A 138 -13.84 -3.06 -11.94
C LYS A 138 -12.78 -2.84 -10.86
N ASN A 139 -13.18 -2.37 -9.68
CA ASN A 139 -12.29 -2.12 -8.55
C ASN A 139 -12.32 -3.21 -7.46
N LEU A 140 -13.09 -4.30 -7.66
CA LEU A 140 -13.01 -5.47 -6.78
C LEU A 140 -11.59 -6.03 -6.60
N PRO A 141 -10.72 -6.07 -7.62
CA PRO A 141 -9.33 -6.51 -7.40
C PRO A 141 -8.58 -5.68 -6.37
N VAL A 142 -8.84 -4.36 -6.28
CA VAL A 142 -8.23 -3.50 -5.26
C VAL A 142 -8.71 -3.87 -3.86
N LEU A 143 -10.01 -4.13 -3.70
CA LEU A 143 -10.57 -4.60 -2.43
C LEU A 143 -10.02 -5.97 -2.03
N ALA A 144 -9.93 -6.91 -2.98
CA ALA A 144 -9.35 -8.24 -2.73
C ALA A 144 -7.88 -8.14 -2.28
N LEU A 145 -7.08 -7.29 -2.93
CA LEU A 145 -5.69 -7.05 -2.54
C LEU A 145 -5.59 -6.41 -1.16
N LEU A 146 -6.42 -5.40 -0.85
CA LEU A 146 -6.43 -4.79 0.48
C LEU A 146 -6.82 -5.81 1.57
N THR A 147 -7.79 -6.68 1.29
CA THR A 147 -8.17 -7.75 2.22
C THR A 147 -7.03 -8.76 2.37
N GLY A 148 -6.38 -9.14 1.28
CA GLY A 148 -5.19 -10.01 1.31
C GLY A 148 -4.04 -9.40 2.13
N TRP A 149 -3.85 -8.09 2.06
CA TRP A 149 -2.87 -7.37 2.87
C TRP A 149 -3.25 -7.38 4.38
N ALA A 150 -4.52 -7.22 4.70
CA ALA A 150 -5.00 -7.35 6.09
C ALA A 150 -4.81 -8.78 6.63
N VAL A 151 -5.06 -9.80 5.80
CA VAL A 151 -4.79 -11.21 6.14
C VAL A 151 -3.30 -11.44 6.33
N ALA A 152 -2.45 -10.87 5.49
CA ALA A 152 -0.99 -10.94 5.63
C ALA A 152 -0.52 -10.36 6.97
N ASN A 153 -1.10 -9.24 7.42
CA ASN A 153 -0.85 -8.66 8.72
C ASN A 153 -1.30 -9.60 9.87
N ALA A 154 -2.47 -10.22 9.75
CA ALA A 154 -2.93 -11.20 10.73
C ALA A 154 -2.00 -12.42 10.83
N LEU A 155 -1.51 -12.92 9.68
CA LEU A 155 -0.53 -14.00 9.63
C LEU A 155 0.80 -13.59 10.27
N PHE A 156 1.26 -12.36 10.04
CA PHE A 156 2.48 -11.83 10.67
C PHE A 156 2.38 -11.83 12.20
N HIS A 157 1.25 -11.37 12.75
CA HIS A 157 0.99 -11.46 14.19
C HIS A 157 0.93 -12.89 14.68
N TRP A 158 0.28 -13.78 13.95
CA TRP A 158 0.20 -15.21 14.31
C TRP A 158 1.59 -15.87 14.32
N GLU A 159 2.40 -15.65 13.30
CA GLU A 159 3.77 -16.17 13.22
C GLU A 159 4.64 -15.69 14.40
N ALA A 160 4.48 -14.43 14.81
CA ALA A 160 5.16 -13.89 15.97
C ALA A 160 4.80 -14.65 17.27
N THR A 161 3.54 -15.14 17.40
CA THR A 161 3.14 -15.92 18.59
C THR A 161 3.74 -17.33 18.62
N GLN A 162 4.19 -17.85 17.47
CA GLN A 162 4.81 -19.18 17.39
C GLN A 162 6.30 -19.17 17.74
N GLY A 163 6.87 -18.04 18.15
CA GLY A 163 8.29 -17.91 18.46
C GLY A 163 9.20 -17.93 17.22
N GLY A 164 8.61 -17.78 16.02
CA GLY A 164 9.34 -17.67 14.75
C GLY A 164 9.88 -16.26 14.51
N ALA A 165 10.58 -16.09 13.37
CA ALA A 165 11.00 -14.79 12.86
C ALA A 165 9.97 -14.29 11.83
N PRO A 166 8.94 -13.49 12.23
CA PRO A 166 7.86 -13.09 11.34
C PRO A 166 8.35 -12.26 10.14
N ALA A 167 9.52 -11.62 10.27
CA ALA A 167 10.20 -10.95 9.16
C ALA A 167 10.70 -11.90 8.05
N GLN A 168 10.66 -13.22 8.26
CA GLN A 168 10.98 -14.25 7.26
C GLN A 168 9.74 -15.11 6.93
N GLY A 169 8.62 -14.80 7.56
CA GLY A 169 7.39 -15.56 7.50
C GLY A 169 6.60 -15.37 6.19
N ILE A 170 5.55 -16.18 6.06
CA ILE A 170 4.64 -16.10 4.91
C ILE A 170 3.80 -14.83 4.95
N GLY A 171 3.47 -14.33 6.16
CA GLY A 171 2.73 -13.07 6.35
C GLY A 171 3.46 -11.90 5.72
N LEU A 172 4.77 -11.75 5.97
CA LEU A 172 5.58 -10.70 5.32
C LEU A 172 5.59 -10.85 3.80
N ARG A 173 5.82 -12.08 3.31
CA ARG A 173 5.90 -12.35 1.85
C ARG A 173 4.58 -12.03 1.15
N ILE A 174 3.44 -12.43 1.70
CA ILE A 174 2.12 -12.08 1.14
C ILE A 174 1.93 -10.56 1.18
N GLY A 175 2.25 -9.90 2.28
CA GLY A 175 2.13 -8.45 2.40
C GLY A 175 2.93 -7.70 1.34
N LEU A 176 4.19 -8.09 1.12
CA LEU A 176 5.04 -7.54 0.05
C LEU A 176 4.50 -7.85 -1.34
N ALA A 177 4.04 -9.08 -1.59
CA ALA A 177 3.45 -9.47 -2.86
C ALA A 177 2.21 -8.63 -3.19
N VAL A 178 1.34 -8.42 -2.20
CA VAL A 178 0.16 -7.55 -2.35
C VAL A 178 0.57 -6.10 -2.61
N ALA A 179 1.57 -5.58 -1.91
CA ALA A 179 2.07 -4.23 -2.12
C ALA A 179 2.58 -4.04 -3.55
N VAL A 180 3.42 -4.95 -4.04
CA VAL A 180 3.94 -4.93 -5.42
C VAL A 180 2.79 -5.02 -6.43
N MET A 181 1.82 -5.91 -6.19
CA MET A 181 0.67 -6.07 -7.08
C MET A 181 -0.22 -4.82 -7.11
N LEU A 182 -0.43 -4.15 -5.97
CA LEU A 182 -1.16 -2.87 -5.90
C LEU A 182 -0.43 -1.77 -6.67
N ILE A 183 0.89 -1.66 -6.51
CA ILE A 183 1.70 -0.70 -7.27
C ILE A 183 1.60 -0.98 -8.78
N ALA A 184 1.76 -2.22 -9.20
CA ALA A 184 1.67 -2.62 -10.60
C ALA A 184 0.28 -2.35 -11.20
N LEU A 185 -0.79 -2.64 -10.45
CA LEU A 185 -2.18 -2.44 -10.88
C LEU A 185 -2.56 -0.97 -10.95
N ILE A 186 -2.31 -0.23 -9.85
CA ILE A 186 -2.74 1.17 -9.69
C ILE A 186 -1.81 2.09 -10.47
N GLY A 187 -0.49 1.96 -10.31
CA GLY A 187 0.51 2.74 -11.03
C GLY A 187 0.34 2.60 -12.53
N GLY A 188 0.11 1.38 -13.01
CA GLY A 188 -0.13 1.11 -14.42
C GLY A 188 -1.42 1.68 -15.01
N ARG A 189 -2.33 2.19 -14.19
CA ARG A 189 -3.52 2.94 -14.64
C ARG A 189 -3.30 4.45 -14.53
N ILE A 190 -2.68 4.88 -13.44
CA ILE A 190 -2.55 6.29 -13.08
C ILE A 190 -1.46 6.96 -13.90
N VAL A 191 -0.23 6.39 -13.90
CA VAL A 191 0.92 7.02 -14.55
C VAL A 191 0.68 7.27 -16.04
N PRO A 192 0.25 6.27 -16.85
CA PRO A 192 -0.02 6.52 -18.27
C PRO A 192 -1.16 7.51 -18.50
N SER A 193 -2.17 7.53 -17.61
CA SER A 193 -3.30 8.45 -17.73
C SER A 193 -2.88 9.90 -17.50
N PHE A 194 -2.11 10.17 -16.46
CA PHE A 194 -1.58 11.52 -16.20
C PHE A 194 -0.62 11.96 -17.32
N THR A 195 0.29 11.10 -17.74
CA THR A 195 1.21 11.37 -18.84
C THR A 195 0.47 11.68 -20.14
N ARG A 196 -0.58 10.89 -20.44
CA ARG A 196 -1.41 11.12 -21.62
C ARG A 196 -2.07 12.51 -21.59
N ASN A 197 -2.69 12.87 -20.45
CA ASN A 197 -3.34 14.17 -20.28
C ASN A 197 -2.33 15.32 -20.46
N TRP A 198 -1.17 15.19 -19.86
CA TRP A 198 -0.10 16.17 -19.94
C TRP A 198 0.44 16.34 -21.36
N LEU A 199 0.70 15.24 -22.08
CA LEU A 199 1.17 15.26 -23.46
C LEU A 199 0.11 15.79 -24.43
N ALA A 200 -1.17 15.42 -24.23
CA ALA A 200 -2.28 15.88 -25.06
C ALA A 200 -2.47 17.40 -24.95
N GLN A 201 -2.36 17.96 -23.75
CA GLN A 201 -2.42 19.44 -23.56
C GLN A 201 -1.30 20.19 -24.27
N ARG A 202 -0.17 19.52 -24.59
CA ARG A 202 0.98 20.07 -25.31
C ARG A 202 0.98 19.75 -26.80
N GLY A 203 -0.09 19.16 -27.31
CA GLY A 203 -0.21 18.83 -28.74
C GLY A 203 0.74 17.71 -29.21
N SER A 204 1.23 16.86 -28.29
CA SER A 204 2.12 15.74 -28.66
C SER A 204 1.40 14.75 -29.57
N ALA A 205 2.04 14.38 -30.67
CA ALA A 205 1.54 13.35 -31.59
C ALA A 205 1.68 11.93 -31.01
N ARG A 206 2.58 11.71 -30.06
CA ARG A 206 2.81 10.40 -29.42
C ARG A 206 2.24 10.40 -28.01
N LEU A 207 1.20 9.61 -27.78
CA LEU A 207 0.54 9.46 -26.49
C LEU A 207 0.77 8.05 -25.93
N PRO A 208 0.77 7.88 -24.60
CA PRO A 208 0.79 6.58 -23.95
C PRO A 208 -0.31 5.67 -24.47
N VAL A 209 0.02 4.40 -24.65
CA VAL A 209 -0.97 3.38 -25.02
C VAL A 209 -1.92 3.17 -23.86
N PRO A 210 -3.24 3.20 -24.06
CA PRO A 210 -4.22 2.93 -23.02
C PRO A 210 -4.05 1.52 -22.45
N PHE A 211 -4.49 1.32 -21.19
CA PHE A 211 -4.52 0.01 -20.56
C PHE A 211 -5.29 -1.00 -21.42
N GLY A 212 -4.66 -2.12 -21.75
CA GLY A 212 -5.21 -3.12 -22.66
C GLY A 212 -4.91 -4.57 -22.22
N ARG A 213 -5.18 -5.50 -23.14
CA ARG A 213 -4.96 -6.95 -22.89
C ARG A 213 -3.51 -7.28 -22.53
N ALA A 214 -2.55 -6.60 -23.14
CA ALA A 214 -1.14 -6.79 -22.86
C ALA A 214 -0.79 -6.39 -21.40
N ASP A 215 -1.36 -5.29 -20.91
CA ASP A 215 -1.18 -4.87 -19.50
C ASP A 215 -1.81 -5.89 -18.55
N GLY A 216 -2.98 -6.45 -18.92
CA GLY A 216 -3.63 -7.53 -18.18
C GLY A 216 -2.76 -8.80 -18.13
N ALA A 217 -2.12 -9.17 -19.23
CA ALA A 217 -1.22 -10.32 -19.29
C ALA A 217 0.02 -10.13 -18.39
N VAL A 218 0.62 -8.93 -18.39
CA VAL A 218 1.75 -8.61 -17.49
C VAL A 218 1.32 -8.68 -16.03
N LEU A 219 0.15 -8.16 -15.67
CA LEU A 219 -0.38 -8.26 -14.31
C LEU A 219 -0.68 -9.71 -13.90
N ALA A 220 -1.21 -10.53 -14.80
CA ALA A 220 -1.44 -11.96 -14.55
C ALA A 220 -0.11 -12.69 -14.31
N LEU A 221 0.89 -12.43 -15.17
CA LEU A 221 2.25 -12.95 -14.99
C LEU A 221 2.82 -12.52 -13.63
N THR A 222 2.67 -11.25 -13.26
CA THR A 222 3.11 -10.74 -11.96
C THR A 222 2.43 -11.47 -10.81
N GLY A 223 1.12 -11.68 -10.89
CA GLY A 223 0.37 -12.43 -9.86
C GLY A 223 0.88 -13.87 -9.69
N VAL A 224 1.10 -14.58 -10.80
CA VAL A 224 1.67 -15.94 -10.77
C VAL A 224 3.09 -15.94 -10.20
N THR A 225 3.92 -15.00 -10.63
CA THR A 225 5.30 -14.84 -10.14
C THR A 225 5.33 -14.60 -8.63
N LEU A 226 4.50 -13.68 -8.14
CA LEU A 226 4.43 -13.37 -6.71
C LEU A 226 3.90 -14.56 -5.89
N ALA A 227 2.94 -15.32 -6.42
CA ALA A 227 2.46 -16.55 -5.79
C ALA A 227 3.57 -17.61 -5.69
N LEU A 228 4.33 -17.83 -6.76
CA LEU A 228 5.49 -18.73 -6.75
C LEU A 228 6.54 -18.30 -5.73
N TRP A 229 6.85 -17.01 -5.69
CA TRP A 229 7.81 -16.47 -4.72
C TRP A 229 7.33 -16.59 -3.26
N VAL A 230 6.05 -16.34 -2.99
CA VAL A 230 5.47 -16.49 -1.64
C VAL A 230 5.59 -17.94 -1.17
N LEU A 231 5.30 -18.92 -2.05
CA LEU A 231 5.29 -20.33 -1.71
C LEU A 231 6.70 -20.96 -1.66
N GLY A 232 7.62 -20.48 -2.50
CA GLY A 232 8.97 -21.01 -2.62
C GLY A 232 9.98 -19.93 -3.01
N PRO A 233 10.37 -19.04 -2.07
CA PRO A 233 11.26 -17.91 -2.37
C PRO A 233 12.63 -18.35 -2.91
N ASP A 234 13.14 -19.48 -2.45
CA ASP A 234 14.47 -19.99 -2.79
C ASP A 234 14.49 -20.92 -4.03
N HIS A 235 13.32 -21.16 -4.63
CA HIS A 235 13.24 -21.99 -5.83
C HIS A 235 13.72 -21.24 -7.08
N MET A 236 14.52 -21.92 -7.91
CA MET A 236 14.98 -21.39 -9.21
C MET A 236 13.82 -20.91 -10.08
N LEU A 237 12.68 -21.61 -10.05
CA LEU A 237 11.49 -21.22 -10.81
C LEU A 237 10.97 -19.83 -10.38
N SER A 238 10.98 -19.52 -9.08
CA SER A 238 10.60 -18.21 -8.56
C SER A 238 11.55 -17.12 -9.05
N ALA A 239 12.87 -17.37 -9.01
CA ALA A 239 13.88 -16.44 -9.52
C ALA A 239 13.71 -16.17 -11.03
N MET A 240 13.51 -17.23 -11.84
CA MET A 240 13.28 -17.10 -13.28
C MET A 240 11.99 -16.33 -13.58
N ALA A 241 10.91 -16.63 -12.86
CA ALA A 241 9.62 -15.94 -13.01
C ALA A 241 9.75 -14.44 -12.65
N CYS A 242 10.48 -14.10 -11.58
CA CYS A 242 10.77 -12.71 -11.21
C CYS A 242 11.54 -11.97 -12.31
N GLY A 243 12.57 -12.60 -12.90
CA GLY A 243 13.31 -12.04 -14.02
C GLY A 243 12.41 -11.77 -15.23
N LEU A 244 11.58 -12.74 -15.60
CA LEU A 244 10.63 -12.60 -16.71
C LEU A 244 9.58 -11.49 -16.44
N ALA A 245 9.01 -11.46 -15.24
CA ALA A 245 8.06 -10.41 -14.84
C ALA A 245 8.72 -9.03 -14.86
N GLY A 246 9.97 -8.91 -14.38
CA GLY A 246 10.74 -7.67 -14.44
C GLY A 246 10.92 -7.17 -15.87
N LEU A 247 11.33 -8.04 -16.80
CA LEU A 247 11.45 -7.70 -18.22
C LEU A 247 10.11 -7.28 -18.84
N ALA A 248 9.02 -7.97 -18.47
CA ALA A 248 7.68 -7.63 -18.93
C ALA A 248 7.24 -6.25 -18.40
N HIS A 249 7.58 -5.88 -17.17
CA HIS A 249 7.33 -4.54 -16.63
C HIS A 249 8.19 -3.47 -17.29
N LEU A 250 9.47 -3.72 -17.59
CA LEU A 250 10.31 -2.78 -18.35
C LEU A 250 9.73 -2.51 -19.74
N TRP A 251 9.29 -3.58 -20.43
CA TRP A 251 8.57 -3.42 -21.70
C TRP A 251 7.28 -2.62 -21.53
N ARG A 252 6.49 -2.86 -20.45
CA ARG A 252 5.29 -2.11 -20.14
C ARG A 252 5.57 -0.62 -19.90
N LEU A 253 6.61 -0.30 -19.13
CA LEU A 253 7.06 1.08 -18.85
C LEU A 253 7.45 1.83 -20.13
N SER A 254 8.13 1.18 -21.09
CA SER A 254 8.51 1.83 -22.34
C SER A 254 7.31 2.35 -23.15
N ARG A 255 6.13 1.78 -22.95
CA ARG A 255 4.87 2.18 -23.60
C ARG A 255 4.22 3.42 -22.97
N TRP A 256 4.68 3.85 -21.81
CA TRP A 256 4.07 4.97 -21.07
C TRP A 256 4.60 6.35 -21.49
N GLN A 257 5.54 6.41 -22.43
CA GLN A 257 6.07 7.67 -22.98
C GLN A 257 6.61 8.62 -21.90
N GLY A 258 7.37 8.10 -20.93
CA GLY A 258 7.93 8.90 -19.83
C GLY A 258 9.06 9.85 -20.26
N GLN A 259 9.82 9.50 -21.29
CA GLN A 259 10.97 10.28 -21.74
C GLN A 259 10.65 11.76 -22.06
N PRO A 260 9.54 12.09 -22.76
CA PRO A 260 9.20 13.49 -23.03
C PRO A 260 8.84 14.32 -21.78
N THR A 261 8.61 13.69 -20.63
CA THR A 261 8.21 14.37 -19.39
C THR A 261 9.39 14.93 -18.59
N GLY A 262 10.64 14.67 -19.03
CA GLY A 262 11.87 15.05 -18.31
C GLY A 262 12.07 16.56 -18.08
N THR A 263 11.31 17.39 -18.77
CA THR A 263 11.33 18.86 -18.59
C THR A 263 10.43 19.36 -17.46
N GLU A 264 9.57 18.52 -16.91
CA GLU A 264 8.65 18.88 -15.84
C GLU A 264 8.76 17.91 -14.65
N ALA A 265 9.26 18.41 -13.52
CA ALA A 265 9.55 17.62 -12.34
C ALA A 265 8.37 16.74 -11.85
N PRO A 266 7.12 17.24 -11.74
CA PRO A 266 6.00 16.40 -11.28
C PRO A 266 5.68 15.22 -12.22
N ALA A 267 5.74 15.44 -13.53
CA ALA A 267 5.47 14.40 -14.51
C ALA A 267 6.64 13.39 -14.59
N TRP A 268 7.87 13.87 -14.48
CA TRP A 268 9.06 13.03 -14.48
C TRP A 268 9.14 12.14 -13.24
N VAL A 269 8.84 12.68 -12.05
CA VAL A 269 8.84 11.92 -10.79
C VAL A 269 7.89 10.71 -10.87
N LEU A 270 6.70 10.84 -11.50
CA LEU A 270 5.77 9.73 -11.69
C LEU A 270 6.41 8.56 -12.46
N HIS A 271 7.33 8.82 -13.38
CA HIS A 271 8.04 7.79 -14.14
C HIS A 271 9.30 7.29 -13.43
N ALA A 272 9.95 8.14 -12.64
CA ALA A 272 11.16 7.77 -11.91
C ALA A 272 10.88 6.83 -10.73
N VAL A 273 9.65 6.86 -10.19
CA VAL A 273 9.21 6.01 -9.05
C VAL A 273 8.27 4.87 -9.46
N ALA A 274 7.95 4.74 -10.75
CA ALA A 274 7.09 3.67 -11.28
C ALA A 274 7.88 2.41 -11.62
#